data_9c749ddc904724ede150881be9699df2
#
_entry.id   9c749ddc904724ede150881be9699df2
#
_cell.length_a   1.000
_cell.length_b   1.000
_cell.length_c   1.000
_cell.angle_alpha   90.00
_cell.angle_beta   90.00
_cell.angle_gamma   90.00
#
_symmetry.space_group_name_H-M   'P 1'
#
loop_
_entity.id
_entity.type
_entity.pdbx_description
1 polymer ?
#
loop_
_entity_poly.entity_id
_entity_poly.type
_entity_poly.pdbx_seq_one_letter_code
_entity_poly.pdbx_strand_id
1 'polypeptide(L)'
;MGENRETHRQSAGTPDIRWLVGGALAGLLAAGFGILRQADSGNVLPANALARVNEQIISRDNYDRALARLGTNSTSDDAGAWVLQRLVDDELLVQRGLELGMAQSDSAVRNAIIDSLIASVTAEADAASPGDEELQQYLSENADRFSFVASLSVAAWRTNDEAVAQSFVSALRNDSSITMSDTIGPIPDVPPGLMPLEVLRDFLGPGITAAAADMPVGSSAVFARRGRWLVVQVLDKESAVVTDLSAIRNRVLLDYRRSLADRTLRDYLGELRRRADVDVVQP
;
A
#
# COMPACT_ATOMS: atom_id res chain seq x y z
N MET A 1 62.03 15.87 -17.45
CA MET A 1 61.64 16.28 -16.08
C MET A 1 60.25 16.87 -16.17
N GLY A 2 59.25 16.08 -15.94
CA GLY A 2 57.86 16.48 -16.07
C GLY A 2 57.00 15.41 -15.35
N GLU A 3 56.58 15.76 -14.16
CA GLU A 3 55.89 14.90 -13.20
C GLU A 3 54.43 14.70 -13.60
N ASN A 4 54.03 13.48 -13.89
CA ASN A 4 52.66 13.05 -14.08
C ASN A 4 52.00 12.94 -12.75
N ARG A 5 51.04 13.83 -12.39
CA ARG A 5 50.14 13.69 -11.29
C ARG A 5 48.88 12.98 -11.78
N GLU A 6 48.82 11.66 -11.55
CA GLU A 6 47.57 10.90 -11.64
C GLU A 6 46.68 11.24 -10.44
N THR A 7 45.56 11.88 -10.75
CA THR A 7 44.47 12.09 -9.79
C THR A 7 43.64 10.82 -9.69
N HIS A 8 43.84 10.06 -8.63
CA HIS A 8 42.94 9.00 -8.22
C HIS A 8 41.57 9.59 -7.88
N ARG A 9 40.62 9.44 -8.80
CA ARG A 9 39.19 9.53 -8.46
C ARG A 9 38.79 8.28 -7.70
N GLN A 10 38.65 8.37 -6.39
CA GLN A 10 37.92 7.38 -5.62
C GLN A 10 36.43 7.49 -5.98
N SER A 11 35.93 6.50 -6.71
CA SER A 11 34.50 6.30 -6.88
C SER A 11 33.95 5.86 -5.52
N ALA A 12 33.14 6.73 -4.89
CA ALA A 12 32.34 6.36 -3.75
C ALA A 12 31.30 5.32 -4.23
N GLY A 13 31.57 4.04 -3.97
CA GLY A 13 30.62 2.97 -4.21
C GLY A 13 29.39 3.22 -3.34
N THR A 14 28.23 3.23 -3.97
CA THR A 14 26.95 3.19 -3.26
C THR A 14 26.94 1.99 -2.30
N PRO A 15 26.64 2.19 -1.01
CA PRO A 15 26.60 1.09 -0.07
C PRO A 15 25.52 0.08 -0.53
N ASP A 16 25.96 -1.17 -0.72
CA ASP A 16 25.09 -2.27 -1.11
C ASP A 16 24.03 -2.46 -0.02
N ILE A 17 22.79 -2.11 -0.33
CA ILE A 17 21.60 -2.23 0.54
C ILE A 17 21.48 -3.63 1.17
N ARG A 18 22.02 -4.66 0.50
CA ARG A 18 22.10 -6.04 0.99
C ARG A 18 22.87 -6.18 2.31
N TRP A 19 23.88 -5.35 2.55
CA TRP A 19 24.65 -5.35 3.79
C TRP A 19 23.95 -4.65 4.95
N LEU A 20 23.12 -3.61 4.66
CA LEU A 20 22.35 -2.91 5.69
C LEU A 20 21.16 -3.76 6.18
N VAL A 21 20.45 -4.45 5.28
CA VAL A 21 19.38 -5.39 5.64
C VAL A 21 19.94 -6.58 6.40
N GLY A 22 21.12 -7.11 6.00
CA GLY A 22 21.81 -8.16 6.75
C GLY A 22 22.26 -7.72 8.14
N GLY A 23 22.67 -6.46 8.30
CA GLY A 23 23.09 -5.88 9.57
C GLY A 23 21.95 -5.68 10.56
N ALA A 24 20.80 -5.20 10.11
CA ALA A 24 19.60 -4.99 10.96
C ALA A 24 18.99 -6.33 11.43
N LEU A 25 18.95 -7.33 10.55
CA LEU A 25 18.49 -8.70 10.90
C LEU A 25 19.48 -9.41 11.82
N ALA A 26 20.79 -9.27 11.60
CA ALA A 26 21.81 -9.83 12.50
C ALA A 26 21.79 -9.14 13.86
N GLY A 27 21.51 -7.84 13.92
CA GLY A 27 21.36 -7.07 15.16
C GLY A 27 20.17 -7.51 16.00
N LEU A 28 19.01 -7.77 15.37
CA LEU A 28 17.81 -8.27 16.06
C LEU A 28 17.97 -9.71 16.55
N LEU A 29 18.63 -10.58 15.76
CA LEU A 29 18.94 -11.96 16.16
C LEU A 29 20.06 -12.04 17.21
N ALA A 30 21.08 -11.18 17.11
CA ALA A 30 22.14 -11.10 18.12
C ALA A 30 21.62 -10.54 19.44
N ALA A 31 20.68 -9.57 19.43
CA ALA A 31 20.01 -9.10 20.63
C ALA A 31 19.16 -10.20 21.28
N GLY A 32 18.44 -11.01 20.49
CA GLY A 32 17.66 -12.15 21.02
C GLY A 32 18.52 -13.30 21.53
N PHE A 33 19.67 -13.59 20.91
CA PHE A 33 20.54 -14.71 21.27
C PHE A 33 21.62 -14.35 22.32
N GLY A 34 21.97 -13.06 22.41
CA GLY A 34 22.90 -12.55 23.45
C GLY A 34 22.30 -12.61 24.85
N ILE A 35 20.97 -12.52 24.97
CA ILE A 35 20.22 -12.57 26.24
C ILE A 35 20.23 -13.99 26.83
N LEU A 36 20.29 -15.04 26.01
CA LEU A 36 20.32 -16.44 26.46
C LEU A 36 21.68 -16.92 27.04
N ARG A 37 22.75 -16.14 26.92
CA ARG A 37 24.10 -16.51 27.42
C ARG A 37 24.61 -15.67 28.57
N GLN A 38 23.83 -14.70 29.07
CA GLN A 38 24.29 -13.82 30.14
C GLN A 38 23.60 -14.13 31.49
N ALA A 39 23.50 -15.40 31.80
CA ALA A 39 23.02 -15.88 33.10
C ALA A 39 24.15 -15.97 34.15
N ASP A 40 25.10 -15.04 34.16
CA ASP A 40 26.04 -14.92 35.30
C ASP A 40 26.86 -13.62 35.29
N SER A 41 26.21 -12.48 35.11
CA SER A 41 26.87 -11.19 35.31
C SER A 41 26.06 -10.37 36.28
N GLY A 42 26.63 -10.16 37.47
CA GLY A 42 26.02 -9.53 38.62
C GLY A 42 25.14 -8.33 38.29
N ASN A 43 24.14 -8.18 39.07
CA ASN A 43 23.03 -7.24 39.26
C ASN A 43 23.25 -5.75 38.91
N VAL A 44 24.06 -5.42 37.88
CA VAL A 44 24.30 -4.06 37.40
C VAL A 44 23.41 -3.81 36.17
N LEU A 45 22.42 -2.92 36.33
CA LEU A 45 21.61 -2.49 35.20
C LEU A 45 22.49 -1.72 34.20
N PRO A 46 22.27 -1.92 32.87
CA PRO A 46 22.91 -1.10 31.84
C PRO A 46 22.70 0.39 32.09
N ALA A 47 23.62 1.24 31.65
CA ALA A 47 23.58 2.68 31.93
C ALA A 47 22.32 3.40 31.43
N ASN A 48 21.65 2.85 30.42
CA ASN A 48 20.39 3.37 29.87
C ASN A 48 19.14 2.65 30.41
N ALA A 49 19.27 1.72 31.37
CA ALA A 49 18.16 1.02 31.97
C ALA A 49 17.59 1.79 33.17
N LEU A 50 16.27 1.88 33.27
CA LEU A 50 15.55 2.46 34.41
C LEU A 50 14.98 1.37 35.33
N ALA A 51 14.61 0.23 34.80
CA ALA A 51 14.15 -0.91 35.57
C ALA A 51 14.46 -2.22 34.85
N ARG A 52 14.37 -3.34 35.58
CA ARG A 52 14.39 -4.70 35.05
C ARG A 52 13.18 -5.45 35.59
N VAL A 53 12.46 -6.10 34.68
CA VAL A 53 11.34 -6.98 35.01
C VAL A 53 11.71 -8.37 34.53
N ASN A 54 12.10 -9.22 35.44
CA ASN A 54 12.72 -10.52 35.14
C ASN A 54 13.95 -10.36 34.23
N GLU A 55 13.87 -10.85 32.97
CA GLU A 55 14.96 -10.73 31.99
C GLU A 55 14.83 -9.48 31.11
N GLN A 56 13.67 -8.80 31.12
CA GLN A 56 13.39 -7.65 30.26
C GLN A 56 13.80 -6.33 30.90
N ILE A 57 14.45 -5.47 30.11
CA ILE A 57 14.93 -4.17 30.54
C ILE A 57 13.98 -3.08 30.08
N ILE A 58 13.55 -2.20 30.99
CA ILE A 58 12.85 -0.96 30.69
C ILE A 58 13.90 0.12 30.48
N SER A 59 14.11 0.53 29.24
CA SER A 59 15.10 1.54 28.88
C SER A 59 14.58 2.97 29.11
N ARG A 60 15.53 3.92 29.19
CA ARG A 60 15.23 5.34 29.25
C ARG A 60 14.43 5.78 28.01
N ASP A 61 14.75 5.28 26.82
CA ASP A 61 14.02 5.63 25.58
C ASP A 61 12.56 5.18 25.62
N ASN A 62 12.26 4.03 26.24
CA ASN A 62 10.88 3.56 26.40
C ASN A 62 10.11 4.47 27.35
N TYR A 63 10.76 4.89 28.43
CA TYR A 63 10.21 5.81 29.42
C TYR A 63 9.96 7.21 28.84
N ASP A 64 10.93 7.78 28.12
CA ASP A 64 10.80 9.10 27.51
C ASP A 64 9.67 9.13 26.46
N ARG A 65 9.53 8.06 25.66
CA ARG A 65 8.40 7.90 24.73
C ARG A 65 7.05 7.79 25.45
N ALA A 66 7.00 7.11 26.57
CA ALA A 66 5.78 7.00 27.37
C ALA A 66 5.39 8.36 27.97
N LEU A 67 6.34 9.11 28.51
CA LEU A 67 6.13 10.48 28.98
C LEU A 67 5.62 11.42 27.88
N ALA A 68 6.23 11.37 26.69
CA ALA A 68 5.84 12.20 25.57
C ALA A 68 4.39 11.94 25.11
N ARG A 69 3.92 10.69 25.18
CA ARG A 69 2.52 10.32 24.84
C ARG A 69 1.49 10.90 25.83
N LEU A 70 1.86 11.12 27.06
CA LEU A 70 0.96 11.72 28.07
C LEU A 70 0.75 13.21 27.90
N GLY A 71 1.52 13.86 26.99
CA GLY A 71 1.41 15.31 26.74
C GLY A 71 1.73 16.17 27.96
N THR A 72 2.23 15.59 29.03
CA THR A 72 2.59 16.29 30.24
C THR A 72 4.02 16.82 30.14
N ASN A 73 4.18 18.12 29.99
CA ASN A 73 5.41 18.82 30.35
C ASN A 73 5.62 18.80 31.89
N SER A 74 5.04 17.81 32.57
CA SER A 74 5.09 17.69 34.03
C SER A 74 6.43 17.09 34.41
N THR A 75 7.36 17.93 34.69
CA THR A 75 8.64 17.66 35.40
C THR A 75 8.42 17.35 36.87
N SER A 76 7.24 16.85 37.29
CA SER A 76 7.05 16.39 38.64
C SER A 76 7.61 14.98 38.81
N ASP A 77 8.44 14.77 39.80
CA ASP A 77 9.00 13.46 40.17
C ASP A 77 7.90 12.37 40.33
N ASP A 78 6.72 12.78 40.79
CA ASP A 78 5.57 11.90 40.97
C ASP A 78 5.03 11.38 39.64
N ALA A 79 4.95 12.20 38.57
CA ALA A 79 4.50 11.76 37.24
C ALA A 79 5.52 10.79 36.61
N GLY A 80 6.81 11.05 36.83
CA GLY A 80 7.85 10.15 36.36
C GLY A 80 7.82 8.79 37.04
N ALA A 81 7.65 8.77 38.35
CA ALA A 81 7.52 7.54 39.12
C ALA A 81 6.29 6.75 38.71
N TRP A 82 5.15 7.40 38.47
CA TRP A 82 3.93 6.76 37.99
C TRP A 82 4.11 6.12 36.61
N VAL A 83 4.77 6.83 35.67
CA VAL A 83 5.04 6.26 34.33
C VAL A 83 5.94 5.05 34.40
N LEU A 84 6.99 5.10 35.23
CA LEU A 84 7.88 3.95 35.38
C LEU A 84 7.14 2.74 35.98
N GLN A 85 6.33 2.97 37.03
CA GLN A 85 5.51 1.91 37.63
C GLN A 85 4.55 1.31 36.58
N ARG A 86 3.90 2.15 35.77
CA ARG A 86 3.02 1.70 34.70
C ARG A 86 3.74 0.81 33.69
N LEU A 87 4.96 1.19 33.26
CA LEU A 87 5.76 0.39 32.34
C LEU A 87 6.15 -0.97 32.95
N VAL A 88 6.44 -1.02 34.26
CA VAL A 88 6.68 -2.30 34.97
C VAL A 88 5.42 -3.18 34.96
N ASP A 89 4.28 -2.60 35.29
CA ASP A 89 2.99 -3.35 35.31
C ASP A 89 2.62 -3.86 33.93
N ASP A 90 2.78 -3.03 32.88
CA ASP A 90 2.53 -3.42 31.49
C ASP A 90 3.46 -4.57 31.07
N GLU A 91 4.75 -4.55 31.44
CA GLU A 91 5.69 -5.63 31.13
C GLU A 91 5.31 -6.94 31.84
N LEU A 92 4.91 -6.89 33.11
CA LEU A 92 4.42 -8.07 33.85
C LEU A 92 3.19 -8.69 33.20
N LEU A 93 2.24 -7.86 32.72
CA LEU A 93 1.07 -8.33 32.01
C LEU A 93 1.42 -8.96 30.66
N VAL A 94 2.36 -8.38 29.90
CA VAL A 94 2.86 -8.95 28.62
C VAL A 94 3.49 -10.32 28.88
N GLN A 95 4.40 -10.45 29.84
CA GLN A 95 5.02 -11.72 30.19
C GLN A 95 3.97 -12.77 30.59
N ARG A 96 2.99 -12.38 31.40
CA ARG A 96 1.91 -13.28 31.79
C ARG A 96 1.04 -13.71 30.60
N GLY A 97 0.74 -12.81 29.66
CA GLY A 97 0.03 -13.12 28.43
C GLY A 97 0.78 -14.14 27.56
N LEU A 98 2.10 -14.00 27.45
CA LEU A 98 2.95 -14.94 26.71
C LEU A 98 3.00 -16.32 27.39
N GLU A 99 3.13 -16.39 28.74
CA GLU A 99 3.07 -17.63 29.50
C GLU A 99 1.74 -18.36 29.34
N LEU A 100 0.63 -17.63 29.25
CA LEU A 100 -0.70 -18.17 29.03
C LEU A 100 -0.93 -18.61 27.56
N GLY A 101 0.03 -18.41 26.68
CA GLY A 101 -0.06 -18.78 25.27
C GLY A 101 -1.07 -17.92 24.48
N MET A 102 -1.30 -16.66 24.89
CA MET A 102 -2.25 -15.78 24.22
C MET A 102 -1.86 -15.52 22.76
N ALA A 103 -0.56 -15.49 22.43
CA ALA A 103 -0.11 -15.35 21.05
C ALA A 103 -0.56 -16.50 20.12
N GLN A 104 -0.86 -17.68 20.68
CA GLN A 104 -1.34 -18.87 19.96
C GLN A 104 -2.85 -18.99 19.99
N SER A 105 -3.49 -18.65 21.11
CA SER A 105 -4.91 -18.92 21.40
C SER A 105 -5.83 -17.74 21.11
N ASP A 106 -5.32 -16.49 21.17
CA ASP A 106 -6.09 -15.26 20.95
C ASP A 106 -5.79 -14.65 19.60
N SER A 107 -6.79 -14.60 18.72
CA SER A 107 -6.63 -14.04 17.35
C SER A 107 -6.32 -12.53 17.35
N ALA A 108 -6.79 -11.77 18.34
CA ALA A 108 -6.53 -10.34 18.43
C ALA A 108 -5.06 -10.08 18.77
N VAL A 109 -4.51 -10.82 19.73
CA VAL A 109 -3.09 -10.77 20.09
C VAL A 109 -2.23 -11.21 18.92
N ARG A 110 -2.60 -12.31 18.25
CA ARG A 110 -1.91 -12.81 17.08
C ARG A 110 -1.87 -11.77 15.94
N ASN A 111 -3.01 -11.18 15.62
CA ASN A 111 -3.08 -10.15 14.58
C ASN A 111 -2.26 -8.92 14.93
N ALA A 112 -2.30 -8.46 16.19
CA ALA A 112 -1.50 -7.34 16.66
C ALA A 112 0.02 -7.58 16.50
N ILE A 113 0.49 -8.81 16.77
CA ILE A 113 1.90 -9.19 16.54
C ILE A 113 2.23 -9.18 15.05
N ILE A 114 1.36 -9.75 14.20
CA ILE A 114 1.54 -9.79 12.75
C ILE A 114 1.60 -8.36 12.18
N ASP A 115 0.63 -7.52 12.52
CA ASP A 115 0.55 -6.13 12.03
C ASP A 115 1.76 -5.31 12.47
N SER A 116 2.18 -5.47 13.73
CA SER A 116 3.36 -4.80 14.27
C SER A 116 4.66 -5.24 13.57
N LEU A 117 4.78 -6.53 13.27
CA LEU A 117 5.93 -7.08 12.56
C LEU A 117 5.95 -6.60 11.10
N ILE A 118 4.81 -6.62 10.41
CA ILE A 118 4.67 -6.10 9.04
C ILE A 118 5.09 -4.62 9.02
N ALA A 119 4.52 -3.80 9.90
CA ALA A 119 4.86 -2.38 10.00
C ALA A 119 6.36 -2.16 10.27
N SER A 120 6.98 -2.98 11.10
CA SER A 120 8.42 -2.90 11.36
C SER A 120 9.26 -3.25 10.13
N VAL A 121 8.87 -4.29 9.39
CA VAL A 121 9.57 -4.75 8.18
C VAL A 121 9.44 -3.75 7.03
N THR A 122 8.29 -3.07 6.92
CA THR A 122 8.03 -2.11 5.83
C THR A 122 8.40 -0.66 6.16
N ALA A 123 8.78 -0.36 7.41
CA ALA A 123 9.03 1.01 7.89
C ALA A 123 10.03 1.80 7.03
N GLU A 124 11.10 1.16 6.56
CA GLU A 124 12.11 1.81 5.71
C GLU A 124 11.53 2.13 4.32
N ALA A 125 10.74 1.21 3.75
CA ALA A 125 10.07 1.41 2.48
C ALA A 125 9.05 2.55 2.54
N ASP A 126 8.29 2.63 3.64
CA ASP A 126 7.30 3.70 3.86
C ASP A 126 7.96 5.07 4.04
N ALA A 127 9.16 5.12 4.61
CA ALA A 127 9.94 6.33 4.79
C ALA A 127 10.81 6.69 3.57
N ALA A 128 10.87 5.84 2.53
CA ALA A 128 11.71 6.06 1.37
C ALA A 128 11.43 7.41 0.69
N SER A 129 12.48 8.12 0.32
CA SER A 129 12.40 9.44 -0.32
C SER A 129 13.26 9.45 -1.59
N PRO A 130 12.80 8.73 -2.65
CA PRO A 130 13.51 8.65 -3.92
C PRO A 130 13.59 10.02 -4.60
N GLY A 131 14.67 10.25 -5.34
CA GLY A 131 14.84 11.43 -6.18
C GLY A 131 13.91 11.41 -7.40
N ASP A 132 13.78 12.56 -8.08
CA ASP A 132 12.89 12.67 -9.24
C ASP A 132 13.37 11.79 -10.42
N GLU A 133 14.67 11.57 -10.56
CA GLU A 133 15.22 10.67 -11.59
C GLU A 133 14.77 9.22 -11.36
N GLU A 134 14.81 8.75 -10.11
CA GLU A 134 14.37 7.41 -9.74
C GLU A 134 12.85 7.25 -9.90
N LEU A 135 12.08 8.28 -9.53
CA LEU A 135 10.63 8.30 -9.75
C LEU A 135 10.26 8.32 -11.23
N GLN A 136 11.02 9.04 -12.06
CA GLN A 136 10.81 9.07 -13.51
C GLN A 136 11.12 7.71 -14.14
N GLN A 137 12.18 7.05 -13.70
CA GLN A 137 12.49 5.70 -14.13
C GLN A 137 11.37 4.73 -13.73
N TYR A 138 10.93 4.79 -12.46
CA TYR A 138 9.83 3.96 -11.95
C TYR A 138 8.53 4.19 -12.74
N LEU A 139 8.19 5.45 -13.04
CA LEU A 139 7.04 5.81 -13.88
C LEU A 139 7.13 5.16 -15.26
N SER A 140 8.30 5.22 -15.91
CA SER A 140 8.49 4.63 -17.24
C SER A 140 8.40 3.10 -17.24
N GLU A 141 8.95 2.44 -16.21
CA GLU A 141 8.92 0.99 -16.05
C GLU A 141 7.53 0.45 -15.69
N ASN A 142 6.67 1.29 -15.11
CA ASN A 142 5.33 0.93 -14.66
C ASN A 142 4.24 1.77 -15.34
N ALA A 143 4.46 2.15 -16.59
CA ALA A 143 3.62 3.08 -17.35
C ALA A 143 2.13 2.68 -17.37
N ASP A 144 1.83 1.40 -17.46
CA ASP A 144 0.46 0.86 -17.47
C ASP A 144 -0.32 1.21 -16.20
N ARG A 145 0.35 1.29 -15.05
CA ARG A 145 -0.26 1.65 -13.74
C ARG A 145 -0.62 3.12 -13.65
N PHE A 146 -0.03 3.95 -14.50
CA PHE A 146 -0.23 5.40 -14.58
C PHE A 146 -0.92 5.82 -15.86
N SER A 147 -1.62 4.87 -16.50
CA SER A 147 -2.48 5.14 -17.64
C SER A 147 -3.87 5.61 -17.19
N PHE A 148 -4.54 6.30 -18.09
CA PHE A 148 -5.94 6.67 -17.97
C PHE A 148 -6.62 6.53 -19.33
N VAL A 149 -7.94 6.31 -19.32
CA VAL A 149 -8.71 6.28 -20.56
C VAL A 149 -8.78 7.70 -21.12
N ALA A 150 -8.15 7.92 -22.26
CA ALA A 150 -8.11 9.23 -22.92
C ALA A 150 -9.30 9.41 -23.86
N SER A 151 -9.66 8.35 -24.59
CA SER A 151 -10.74 8.37 -25.58
C SER A 151 -11.61 7.13 -25.45
N LEU A 152 -12.89 7.28 -25.73
CA LEU A 152 -13.88 6.20 -25.81
C LEU A 152 -14.63 6.25 -27.13
N SER A 153 -14.91 5.07 -27.69
CA SER A 153 -15.92 4.86 -28.69
C SER A 153 -17.13 4.21 -28.03
N VAL A 154 -18.28 4.84 -28.13
CA VAL A 154 -19.51 4.35 -27.52
C VAL A 154 -20.67 4.37 -28.51
N ALA A 155 -21.58 3.39 -28.38
CA ALA A 155 -22.91 3.48 -28.93
C ALA A 155 -23.89 3.81 -27.81
N ALA A 156 -24.81 4.72 -28.05
CA ALA A 156 -25.74 5.18 -27.03
C ALA A 156 -27.16 5.26 -27.58
N TRP A 157 -28.11 4.78 -26.79
CA TRP A 157 -29.54 4.78 -27.09
C TRP A 157 -30.32 5.39 -25.95
N ARG A 158 -31.51 5.88 -26.25
CA ARG A 158 -32.43 6.44 -25.24
C ARG A 158 -33.82 5.86 -25.36
N THR A 159 -34.47 5.69 -24.22
CA THR A 159 -35.87 5.31 -24.09
C THR A 159 -36.51 6.01 -22.88
N ASN A 160 -37.84 6.03 -22.83
CA ASN A 160 -38.58 6.52 -21.66
C ASN A 160 -38.95 5.39 -20.70
N ASP A 161 -38.69 4.12 -21.06
CA ASP A 161 -39.06 2.92 -20.31
C ASP A 161 -37.83 2.15 -19.84
N GLU A 162 -37.74 1.92 -18.54
CA GLU A 162 -36.63 1.18 -17.92
C GLU A 162 -36.60 -0.28 -18.36
N ALA A 163 -37.77 -0.93 -18.44
CA ALA A 163 -37.85 -2.34 -18.82
C ALA A 163 -37.37 -2.56 -20.27
N VAL A 164 -37.68 -1.59 -21.15
CA VAL A 164 -37.14 -1.58 -22.53
C VAL A 164 -35.63 -1.42 -22.53
N ALA A 165 -35.08 -0.51 -21.70
CA ALA A 165 -33.63 -0.33 -21.60
C ALA A 165 -32.91 -1.59 -21.11
N GLN A 166 -33.46 -2.25 -20.06
CA GLN A 166 -32.89 -3.49 -19.50
C GLN A 166 -32.95 -4.67 -20.49
N SER A 167 -34.06 -4.84 -21.18
CA SER A 167 -34.19 -5.87 -22.20
C SER A 167 -33.23 -5.63 -23.37
N PHE A 168 -33.02 -4.37 -23.76
CA PHE A 168 -32.09 -4.02 -24.83
C PHE A 168 -30.64 -4.33 -24.43
N VAL A 169 -30.22 -4.01 -23.21
CA VAL A 169 -28.89 -4.42 -22.70
C VAL A 169 -28.73 -5.92 -22.70
N SER A 170 -29.78 -6.67 -22.33
CA SER A 170 -29.76 -8.12 -22.33
C SER A 170 -29.61 -8.70 -23.75
N ALA A 171 -30.26 -8.08 -24.74
CA ALA A 171 -30.13 -8.43 -26.14
C ALA A 171 -28.74 -8.13 -26.69
N LEU A 172 -28.15 -6.97 -26.32
CA LEU A 172 -26.77 -6.60 -26.68
C LEU A 172 -25.74 -7.61 -26.15
N ARG A 173 -25.92 -8.12 -24.93
CA ARG A 173 -25.04 -9.12 -24.32
C ARG A 173 -25.08 -10.47 -25.00
N ASN A 174 -26.26 -10.86 -25.54
CA ASN A 174 -26.49 -12.15 -26.11
C ASN A 174 -26.27 -12.18 -27.64
N ASP A 175 -25.75 -11.08 -28.21
CA ASP A 175 -25.57 -10.91 -29.66
C ASP A 175 -26.85 -11.29 -30.48
N SER A 176 -28.00 -11.08 -29.85
CA SER A 176 -29.30 -11.39 -30.45
C SER A 176 -29.65 -10.31 -31.47
N SER A 177 -30.30 -10.68 -32.56
CA SER A 177 -30.81 -9.73 -33.56
C SER A 177 -31.71 -8.68 -32.88
N ILE A 178 -31.17 -7.48 -32.71
CA ILE A 178 -31.86 -6.39 -32.03
C ILE A 178 -32.81 -5.76 -33.05
N THR A 179 -34.11 -6.04 -32.92
CA THR A 179 -35.11 -5.30 -33.65
C THR A 179 -35.26 -3.94 -32.94
N MET A 180 -34.79 -2.88 -33.58
CA MET A 180 -35.01 -1.50 -33.08
C MET A 180 -36.52 -1.30 -33.02
N SER A 181 -37.06 -1.17 -31.80
CA SER A 181 -38.46 -0.86 -31.60
C SER A 181 -38.63 0.69 -31.62
N ASP A 182 -39.81 1.18 -32.00
CA ASP A 182 -40.11 2.63 -31.99
C ASP A 182 -39.95 3.28 -30.62
N THR A 183 -39.75 2.47 -29.56
CA THR A 183 -39.62 2.91 -28.17
C THR A 183 -38.17 3.14 -27.72
N ILE A 184 -37.18 2.64 -28.47
CA ILE A 184 -35.75 2.89 -28.21
C ILE A 184 -35.04 3.31 -29.49
N GLY A 185 -34.36 4.45 -29.44
CA GLY A 185 -33.65 4.99 -30.59
C GLY A 185 -32.23 5.42 -30.25
N PRO A 186 -31.32 5.43 -31.25
CA PRO A 186 -29.97 5.93 -31.05
C PRO A 186 -30.02 7.39 -30.62
N ILE A 187 -29.01 7.82 -29.88
CA ILE A 187 -28.78 9.24 -29.63
C ILE A 187 -28.04 9.78 -30.86
N PRO A 188 -28.70 10.59 -31.71
CA PRO A 188 -28.13 10.96 -33.00
C PRO A 188 -26.91 11.89 -32.90
N ASP A 189 -26.71 12.50 -31.75
CA ASP A 189 -25.65 13.52 -31.54
C ASP A 189 -24.34 12.93 -31.05
N VAL A 190 -24.27 11.61 -30.73
CA VAL A 190 -23.01 10.96 -30.35
C VAL A 190 -22.27 10.52 -31.61
N PRO A 191 -21.15 11.17 -31.99
CA PRO A 191 -20.41 10.80 -33.17
C PRO A 191 -19.82 9.40 -33.06
N PRO A 192 -19.69 8.65 -34.16
CA PRO A 192 -19.02 7.36 -34.16
C PRO A 192 -17.50 7.51 -34.02
N GLY A 193 -16.85 6.52 -33.40
CA GLY A 193 -15.40 6.46 -33.27
C GLY A 193 -14.88 6.90 -31.91
N LEU A 194 -13.57 6.86 -31.75
CA LEU A 194 -12.88 7.26 -30.53
C LEU A 194 -12.98 8.78 -30.32
N MET A 195 -13.50 9.17 -29.18
CA MET A 195 -13.64 10.56 -28.77
C MET A 195 -12.96 10.82 -27.43
N PRO A 196 -12.30 11.96 -27.24
CA PRO A 196 -11.81 12.38 -25.93
C PRO A 196 -12.96 12.40 -24.90
N LEU A 197 -12.65 11.98 -23.67
CA LEU A 197 -13.65 11.94 -22.59
C LEU A 197 -14.32 13.31 -22.34
N GLU A 198 -13.58 14.40 -22.53
CA GLU A 198 -14.11 15.75 -22.35
C GLU A 198 -15.23 16.06 -23.36
N VAL A 199 -15.04 15.67 -24.61
CA VAL A 199 -16.06 15.81 -25.67
C VAL A 199 -17.26 14.91 -25.38
N LEU A 200 -17.00 13.67 -24.95
CA LEU A 200 -18.07 12.72 -24.63
C LEU A 200 -18.94 13.16 -23.44
N ARG A 201 -18.37 13.94 -22.50
CA ARG A 201 -19.13 14.55 -21.39
C ARG A 201 -20.23 15.47 -21.82
N ASP A 202 -20.07 16.18 -22.93
CA ASP A 202 -21.10 17.09 -23.45
C ASP A 202 -22.34 16.32 -23.93
N PHE A 203 -22.14 15.12 -24.49
CA PHE A 203 -23.23 14.26 -24.98
C PHE A 203 -23.88 13.43 -23.86
N LEU A 204 -23.10 12.73 -23.06
CA LEU A 204 -23.58 11.77 -22.07
C LEU A 204 -23.69 12.37 -20.65
N GLY A 205 -22.98 13.46 -20.38
CA GLY A 205 -22.79 14.04 -19.05
C GLY A 205 -21.64 13.39 -18.27
N PRO A 206 -21.09 14.10 -17.26
CA PRO A 206 -19.84 13.69 -16.58
C PRO A 206 -19.94 12.33 -15.87
N GLY A 207 -21.06 12.07 -15.20
CA GLY A 207 -21.23 10.81 -14.44
C GLY A 207 -21.32 9.58 -15.34
N ILE A 208 -22.05 9.66 -16.46
CA ILE A 208 -22.18 8.53 -17.39
C ILE A 208 -20.87 8.29 -18.13
N THR A 209 -20.18 9.36 -18.54
CA THR A 209 -18.88 9.27 -19.20
C THR A 209 -17.83 8.62 -18.28
N ALA A 210 -17.78 8.98 -17.00
CA ALA A 210 -16.88 8.37 -16.03
C ALA A 210 -17.22 6.89 -15.84
N ALA A 211 -18.49 6.54 -15.65
CA ALA A 211 -18.92 5.15 -15.53
C ALA A 211 -18.59 4.33 -16.80
N ALA A 212 -18.79 4.89 -18.00
CA ALA A 212 -18.45 4.25 -19.26
C ALA A 212 -16.94 4.04 -19.41
N ALA A 213 -16.10 4.96 -18.91
CA ALA A 213 -14.65 4.82 -18.90
C ALA A 213 -14.19 3.62 -18.06
N ASP A 214 -14.88 3.29 -16.98
CA ASP A 214 -14.57 2.15 -16.12
C ASP A 214 -15.12 0.81 -16.67
N MET A 215 -16.11 0.83 -17.58
CA MET A 215 -16.73 -0.38 -18.15
C MET A 215 -15.76 -1.10 -19.10
N PRO A 216 -15.75 -2.44 -19.16
CA PRO A 216 -15.01 -3.20 -20.17
C PRO A 216 -15.47 -2.89 -21.60
N VAL A 217 -14.58 -3.02 -22.59
CA VAL A 217 -14.95 -2.98 -24.01
C VAL A 217 -15.94 -4.09 -24.31
N GLY A 218 -16.98 -3.80 -25.11
CA GLY A 218 -18.07 -4.70 -25.44
C GLY A 218 -19.19 -4.73 -24.40
N SER A 219 -19.01 -4.19 -23.20
CA SER A 219 -20.03 -4.17 -22.16
C SER A 219 -21.07 -3.05 -22.38
N SER A 220 -22.26 -3.26 -21.82
CA SER A 220 -23.38 -2.30 -21.90
C SER A 220 -23.99 -2.09 -20.52
N ALA A 221 -24.46 -0.87 -20.25
CA ALA A 221 -25.15 -0.52 -19.01
C ALA A 221 -26.30 0.46 -19.27
N VAL A 222 -27.26 0.47 -18.31
CA VAL A 222 -28.40 1.38 -18.31
C VAL A 222 -28.14 2.50 -17.30
N PHE A 223 -28.42 3.73 -17.69
CA PHE A 223 -28.25 4.92 -16.86
C PHE A 223 -29.54 5.75 -16.85
N ALA A 224 -29.98 6.18 -15.67
CA ALA A 224 -31.06 7.15 -15.55
C ALA A 224 -30.55 8.57 -15.79
N ARG A 225 -31.19 9.34 -16.66
CA ARG A 225 -30.85 10.75 -16.93
C ARG A 225 -32.08 11.60 -17.25
N ARG A 226 -32.36 12.57 -16.41
CA ARG A 226 -33.42 13.56 -16.62
C ARG A 226 -34.79 12.95 -16.98
N GLY A 227 -35.19 11.89 -16.24
CA GLY A 227 -36.49 11.22 -16.46
C GLY A 227 -36.54 10.32 -17.69
N ARG A 228 -35.37 9.97 -18.25
CA ARG A 228 -35.21 9.02 -19.36
C ARG A 228 -34.15 8.00 -19.02
N TRP A 229 -34.12 6.91 -19.77
CA TRP A 229 -33.14 5.84 -19.65
C TRP A 229 -32.21 5.85 -20.86
N LEU A 230 -30.91 5.87 -20.57
CA LEU A 230 -29.86 5.76 -21.57
C LEU A 230 -29.23 4.38 -21.47
N VAL A 231 -29.09 3.73 -22.62
CA VAL A 231 -28.24 2.54 -22.75
C VAL A 231 -26.94 2.97 -23.42
N VAL A 232 -25.83 2.66 -22.78
CA VAL A 232 -24.49 2.95 -23.31
C VAL A 232 -23.72 1.63 -23.45
N GLN A 233 -23.17 1.39 -24.62
CA GLN A 233 -22.26 0.29 -24.91
C GLN A 233 -20.88 0.87 -25.23
N VAL A 234 -19.84 0.34 -24.59
CA VAL A 234 -18.46 0.68 -24.91
C VAL A 234 -17.97 -0.18 -26.05
N LEU A 235 -17.63 0.46 -27.17
CA LEU A 235 -17.18 -0.21 -28.39
C LEU A 235 -15.67 -0.35 -28.43
N ASP A 236 -14.96 0.68 -27.99
CA ASP A 236 -13.49 0.72 -27.98
C ASP A 236 -12.97 1.72 -26.97
N LYS A 237 -11.72 1.55 -26.54
CA LYS A 237 -11.03 2.43 -25.58
C LYS A 237 -9.60 2.69 -26.01
N GLU A 238 -9.20 3.92 -25.92
CA GLU A 238 -7.80 4.32 -26.04
C GLU A 238 -7.30 4.86 -24.71
N SER A 239 -6.22 4.27 -24.21
CA SER A 239 -5.56 4.71 -22.99
C SER A 239 -4.34 5.57 -23.33
N ALA A 240 -4.14 6.63 -22.58
CA ALA A 240 -2.92 7.42 -22.61
C ALA A 240 -2.13 7.22 -21.32
N VAL A 241 -0.81 7.19 -21.45
CA VAL A 241 0.11 7.10 -20.31
C VAL A 241 0.49 8.50 -19.88
N VAL A 242 0.49 8.74 -18.56
CA VAL A 242 1.04 9.98 -18.02
C VAL A 242 2.56 9.87 -18.03
N THR A 243 3.21 10.72 -18.83
CA THR A 243 4.69 10.78 -18.94
C THR A 243 5.30 11.90 -18.10
N ASP A 244 4.51 12.91 -17.76
CA ASP A 244 4.97 14.05 -16.96
C ASP A 244 4.88 13.71 -15.47
N LEU A 245 6.04 13.43 -14.87
CA LEU A 245 6.16 13.15 -13.43
C LEU A 245 5.62 14.30 -12.58
N SER A 246 5.80 15.56 -13.01
CA SER A 246 5.40 16.72 -12.20
C SER A 246 3.90 16.73 -11.91
N ALA A 247 3.08 16.28 -12.86
CA ALA A 247 1.62 16.21 -12.74
C ALA A 247 1.15 15.15 -11.73
N ILE A 248 1.91 14.06 -11.55
CA ILE A 248 1.49 12.91 -10.74
C ILE A 248 2.54 12.45 -9.72
N ARG A 249 3.52 13.29 -9.40
CA ARG A 249 4.66 12.93 -8.54
C ARG A 249 4.25 12.24 -7.24
N ASN A 250 3.26 12.78 -6.55
CA ASN A 250 2.79 12.21 -5.28
C ASN A 250 2.17 10.81 -5.48
N ARG A 251 1.44 10.60 -6.56
CA ARG A 251 0.85 9.30 -6.90
C ARG A 251 1.95 8.29 -7.21
N VAL A 252 2.96 8.67 -7.98
CA VAL A 252 4.12 7.83 -8.31
C VAL A 252 4.90 7.47 -7.04
N LEU A 253 5.16 8.45 -6.16
CA LEU A 253 5.85 8.23 -4.89
C LEU A 253 5.11 7.24 -3.97
N LEU A 254 3.79 7.39 -3.84
CA LEU A 254 2.98 6.46 -3.02
C LEU A 254 2.99 5.04 -3.58
N ASP A 255 2.88 4.91 -4.90
CA ASP A 255 2.92 3.61 -5.57
C ASP A 255 4.31 2.97 -5.49
N TYR A 256 5.37 3.76 -5.64
CA TYR A 256 6.75 3.33 -5.43
C TYR A 256 6.97 2.76 -4.02
N ARG A 257 6.59 3.52 -2.98
CA ARG A 257 6.69 3.09 -1.58
C ARG A 257 5.94 1.78 -1.34
N ARG A 258 4.71 1.69 -1.82
CA ARG A 258 3.91 0.47 -1.71
C ARG A 258 4.58 -0.71 -2.41
N SER A 259 5.07 -0.53 -3.62
CA SER A 259 5.77 -1.58 -4.37
C SER A 259 7.05 -2.02 -3.67
N LEU A 260 7.77 -1.08 -3.04
CA LEU A 260 8.97 -1.37 -2.25
C LEU A 260 8.61 -2.15 -0.98
N ALA A 261 7.58 -1.72 -0.23
CA ALA A 261 7.07 -2.40 0.96
C ALA A 261 6.63 -3.84 0.64
N ASP A 262 5.86 -4.02 -0.44
CA ASP A 262 5.41 -5.33 -0.90
C ASP A 262 6.57 -6.27 -1.27
N ARG A 263 7.64 -5.74 -1.87
CA ARG A 263 8.86 -6.52 -2.16
C ARG A 263 9.59 -6.91 -0.89
N THR A 264 9.83 -5.94 -0.01
CA THR A 264 10.51 -6.17 1.27
C THR A 264 9.79 -7.23 2.10
N LEU A 265 8.47 -7.14 2.19
CA LEU A 265 7.66 -8.12 2.91
C LEU A 265 7.72 -9.51 2.27
N ARG A 266 7.63 -9.61 0.93
CA ARG A 266 7.76 -10.90 0.24
C ARG A 266 9.11 -11.55 0.46
N ASP A 267 10.19 -10.77 0.40
CA ASP A 267 11.54 -11.25 0.59
C ASP A 267 11.75 -11.74 2.03
N TYR A 268 11.23 -10.98 3.00
CA TYR A 268 11.23 -11.35 4.42
C TYR A 268 10.47 -12.65 4.67
N LEU A 269 9.24 -12.77 4.15
CA LEU A 269 8.43 -13.99 4.25
C LEU A 269 9.10 -15.18 3.54
N GLY A 270 9.77 -14.94 2.41
CA GLY A 270 10.57 -15.95 1.71
C GLY A 270 11.71 -16.47 2.57
N GLU A 271 12.40 -15.59 3.31
CA GLU A 271 13.44 -15.99 4.24
C GLU A 271 12.90 -16.78 5.42
N LEU A 272 11.77 -16.36 5.99
CA LEU A 272 11.11 -17.11 7.07
C LEU A 272 10.71 -18.51 6.62
N ARG A 273 10.16 -18.65 5.40
CA ARG A 273 9.78 -19.96 4.83
C ARG A 273 10.99 -20.88 4.61
N ARG A 274 12.13 -20.33 4.18
CA ARG A 274 13.35 -21.14 4.01
C ARG A 274 13.90 -21.72 5.31
N ARG A 275 13.62 -21.06 6.44
CA ARG A 275 14.09 -21.48 7.78
C ARG A 275 13.08 -22.34 8.53
N ALA A 276 11.83 -22.35 8.07
CA ALA A 276 10.75 -23.10 8.71
C ALA A 276 10.55 -24.46 8.04
N ASP A 277 10.15 -25.44 8.82
CA ASP A 277 9.58 -26.69 8.33
C ASP A 277 8.07 -26.46 8.12
N VAL A 278 7.60 -26.60 6.87
CA VAL A 278 6.23 -26.24 6.48
C VAL A 278 5.61 -27.38 5.68
N ASP A 279 4.73 -28.10 6.32
CA ASP A 279 3.88 -29.10 5.68
C ASP A 279 2.52 -28.49 5.31
N VAL A 280 2.13 -28.60 4.04
CA VAL A 280 0.83 -28.11 3.55
C VAL A 280 0.01 -29.29 3.03
N VAL A 281 -1.14 -29.52 3.64
CA VAL A 281 -2.16 -30.43 3.10
C VAL A 281 -3.02 -29.62 2.14
N GLN A 282 -3.13 -30.08 0.88
CA GLN A 282 -4.04 -29.44 -0.07
C GLN A 282 -5.50 -29.69 0.37
N PRO A 283 -6.35 -28.62 0.38
CA PRO A 283 -7.75 -28.73 0.80
C PRO A 283 -8.61 -29.54 -0.19
#